data_bbeb15e1f256a1c79bf141724c2cbb99
#
_entry.id   bbeb15e1f256a1c79bf141724c2cbb99
#
_cell.length_a   1.000
_cell.length_b   1.000
_cell.length_c   1.000
_cell.angle_alpha   90.00
_cell.angle_beta   90.00
_cell.angle_gamma   90.00
#
_symmetry.space_group_name_H-M   'P 1'
#
loop_
_entity.id
_entity.type
_entity.pdbx_description
1 polymer ?
#
loop_
_entity_poly.entity_id
_entity_poly.type
_entity_poly.pdbx_seq_one_letter_code
_entity_poly.pdbx_strand_id
1 'polypeptide(L)'
;MSDQFSVNSERRDEGLGIVTLAGEVDIYTAPRFKECLLDLLDGGVERLVVDLGGVTFIDSTALGVLIGGVRRVNAAGGAMALVVTSRPVERVLSITGLDRVFTIHESLEDAIAALA
;
A
#
# COMPACT_ATOMS: atom_id res chain seq x y z
N MET A 1 -1.80 24.37 -4.50
CA MET A 1 -2.26 23.77 -3.83
C MET A 1 -1.87 22.50 -3.86
N SER A 2 -1.76 22.03 -3.09
CA SER A 2 -1.22 20.84 -3.04
C SER A 2 -1.87 19.89 -3.79
N ASP A 3 -1.22 18.87 -4.08
CA ASP A 3 -1.76 17.81 -4.67
C ASP A 3 -2.77 17.22 -3.87
N GLN A 4 -3.77 16.84 -4.43
CA GLN A 4 -4.85 16.27 -3.77
C GLN A 4 -4.49 14.91 -3.32
N PHE A 5 -4.42 14.70 -2.05
CA PHE A 5 -4.31 13.36 -1.49
C PHE A 5 -5.67 12.70 -1.56
N SER A 6 -5.69 11.46 -1.99
CA SER A 6 -6.91 10.67 -1.91
C SER A 6 -6.56 9.25 -1.50
N VAL A 7 -7.49 8.61 -0.79
CA VAL A 7 -7.37 7.23 -0.41
C VAL A 7 -8.74 6.58 -0.53
N ASN A 8 -8.77 5.44 -1.20
CA ASN A 8 -9.99 4.66 -1.34
C ASN A 8 -9.68 3.22 -1.00
N SER A 9 -10.63 2.52 -0.45
CA SER A 9 -10.46 1.10 -0.18
C SER A 9 -11.60 0.33 -0.82
N GLU A 10 -11.30 -0.91 -1.20
CA GLU A 10 -12.26 -1.75 -1.86
C GLU A 10 -12.03 -3.17 -1.39
N ARG A 11 -13.13 -3.89 -1.09
CA ARG A 11 -13.04 -5.30 -0.83
C ARG A 11 -13.52 -5.97 -2.08
N ARG A 12 -12.65 -6.71 -2.75
CA ARG A 12 -12.98 -7.23 -4.06
C ARG A 12 -13.66 -8.59 -3.97
N ASP A 13 -13.12 -9.49 -3.21
CA ASP A 13 -13.76 -10.78 -2.96
C ASP A 13 -13.32 -11.24 -1.59
N GLU A 14 -13.53 -12.53 -1.30
CA GLU A 14 -13.21 -13.00 0.02
C GLU A 14 -11.75 -12.87 0.28
N GLY A 15 -11.39 -12.08 1.25
CA GLY A 15 -10.02 -11.95 1.70
C GLY A 15 -9.16 -11.02 0.88
N LEU A 16 -9.64 -10.46 -0.23
CA LEU A 16 -8.83 -9.52 -1.03
C LEU A 16 -9.30 -8.10 -0.82
N GLY A 17 -8.39 -7.24 -0.41
CA GLY A 17 -8.65 -5.82 -0.28
C GLY A 17 -7.66 -5.01 -1.08
N ILE A 18 -8.09 -3.84 -1.53
CA ILE A 18 -7.25 -2.93 -2.31
C ILE A 18 -7.37 -1.55 -1.70
N VAL A 19 -6.23 -0.95 -1.39
CA VAL A 19 -6.18 0.46 -0.98
C VAL A 19 -5.51 1.22 -2.10
N THR A 20 -6.20 2.21 -2.65
CA THR A 20 -5.67 3.03 -3.73
C THR A 20 -5.37 4.43 -3.20
N LEU A 21 -4.16 4.88 -3.41
CA LEU A 21 -3.69 6.17 -2.94
C LEU A 21 -3.26 7.04 -4.10
N ALA A 22 -3.40 8.34 -3.95
CA ALA A 22 -2.90 9.30 -4.93
C ALA A 22 -2.39 10.53 -4.21
N GLY A 23 -1.49 11.27 -4.84
CA GLY A 23 -0.93 12.51 -4.31
C GLY A 23 0.27 12.24 -3.42
N GLU A 24 0.42 13.06 -2.39
CA GLU A 24 1.55 12.95 -1.48
C GLU A 24 1.11 12.26 -0.20
N VAL A 25 1.85 11.25 0.21
CA VAL A 25 1.55 10.53 1.45
C VAL A 25 2.62 10.88 2.46
N ASP A 26 2.25 11.73 3.41
CA ASP A 26 3.19 12.30 4.37
C ASP A 26 2.61 12.24 5.78
N ILE A 27 3.24 12.93 6.73
CA ILE A 27 2.83 12.88 8.11
C ILE A 27 1.38 13.36 8.30
N TYR A 28 0.88 14.22 7.41
CA TYR A 28 -0.48 14.74 7.54
C TYR A 28 -1.53 13.82 6.93
N THR A 29 -1.17 13.08 5.89
CA THR A 29 -2.12 12.22 5.18
C THR A 29 -1.98 10.75 5.56
N ALA A 30 -0.83 10.34 6.08
CA ALA A 30 -0.62 8.94 6.47
C ALA A 30 -1.65 8.40 7.46
N PRO A 31 -2.19 9.20 8.41
CA PRO A 31 -3.21 8.65 9.30
C PRO A 31 -4.46 8.16 8.58
N ARG A 32 -4.86 8.84 7.50
CA ARG A 32 -6.02 8.39 6.72
C ARG A 32 -5.71 7.10 5.98
N PHE A 33 -4.51 6.98 5.46
CA PHE A 33 -4.05 5.76 4.83
C PHE A 33 -4.08 4.61 5.84
N LYS A 34 -3.54 4.85 7.04
CA LYS A 34 -3.49 3.82 8.07
C LYS A 34 -4.89 3.38 8.46
N GLU A 35 -5.81 4.32 8.59
CA GLU A 35 -7.18 3.99 8.96
C GLU A 35 -7.84 3.08 7.92
N CYS A 36 -7.69 3.39 6.64
CA CYS A 36 -8.24 2.55 5.59
C CYS A 36 -7.63 1.16 5.60
N LEU A 37 -6.33 1.09 5.80
CA LEU A 37 -5.63 -0.18 5.84
C LEU A 37 -6.13 -1.04 6.99
N LEU A 38 -6.22 -0.46 8.19
CA LEU A 38 -6.64 -1.20 9.36
C LEU A 38 -8.09 -1.65 9.25
N ASP A 39 -8.95 -0.83 8.65
CA ASP A 39 -10.34 -1.23 8.46
C ASP A 39 -10.46 -2.49 7.61
N LEU A 40 -9.66 -2.60 6.55
CA LEU A 40 -9.69 -3.80 5.72
C LEU A 40 -9.15 -4.99 6.50
N LEU A 41 -8.06 -4.81 7.23
CA LEU A 41 -7.45 -5.91 7.97
C LEU A 41 -8.36 -6.37 9.11
N ASP A 42 -9.00 -5.43 9.81
CA ASP A 42 -9.93 -5.78 10.87
C ASP A 42 -11.16 -6.49 10.31
N GLY A 43 -11.49 -6.24 9.05
CA GLY A 43 -12.59 -6.89 8.39
C GLY A 43 -12.27 -8.26 7.81
N GLY A 44 -11.05 -8.77 8.05
CA GLY A 44 -10.70 -10.13 7.63
C GLY A 44 -9.97 -10.24 6.31
N VAL A 45 -9.52 -9.12 5.74
CA VAL A 45 -8.74 -9.18 4.51
C VAL A 45 -7.39 -9.84 4.80
N GLU A 46 -7.03 -10.83 3.98
CA GLU A 46 -5.79 -11.56 4.12
C GLU A 46 -4.83 -11.28 2.97
N ARG A 47 -5.34 -10.87 1.84
CA ARG A 47 -4.55 -10.52 0.67
C ARG A 47 -4.79 -9.04 0.42
N LEU A 48 -3.72 -8.26 0.46
CA LEU A 48 -3.85 -6.82 0.41
C LEU A 48 -2.98 -6.24 -0.68
N VAL A 49 -3.58 -5.43 -1.54
CA VAL A 49 -2.82 -4.66 -2.53
C VAL A 49 -2.88 -3.21 -2.11
N VAL A 50 -1.72 -2.56 -2.04
CA VAL A 50 -1.66 -1.12 -1.86
C VAL A 50 -1.20 -0.52 -3.18
N ASP A 51 -2.11 0.19 -3.84
CA ASP A 51 -1.85 0.76 -5.16
C ASP A 51 -1.33 2.18 -4.98
N LEU A 52 -0.04 2.34 -5.21
CA LEU A 52 0.65 3.61 -5.12
C LEU A 52 0.88 4.23 -6.49
N GLY A 53 0.18 3.75 -7.52
CA GLY A 53 0.37 4.23 -8.87
C GLY A 53 0.14 5.72 -9.05
N GLY A 54 -0.76 6.31 -8.27
CA GLY A 54 -1.03 7.73 -8.31
C GLY A 54 -0.24 8.55 -7.30
N VAL A 55 0.66 7.92 -6.55
CA VAL A 55 1.41 8.61 -5.49
C VAL A 55 2.67 9.22 -6.07
N THR A 56 2.91 10.49 -5.76
CA THR A 56 4.07 11.22 -6.28
C THR A 56 5.17 11.40 -5.23
N PHE A 57 4.82 11.22 -3.96
CA PHE A 57 5.78 11.43 -2.88
C PHE A 57 5.35 10.61 -1.67
N ILE A 58 6.34 10.04 -0.97
CA ILE A 58 6.06 9.25 0.22
C ILE A 58 7.22 9.50 1.20
N ASP A 59 6.89 9.72 2.46
CA ASP A 59 7.90 9.98 3.49
C ASP A 59 7.99 8.80 4.46
N SER A 60 8.82 8.98 5.49
CA SER A 60 9.05 7.90 6.46
C SER A 60 7.80 7.53 7.25
N THR A 61 6.89 8.47 7.46
CA THR A 61 5.64 8.17 8.16
C THR A 61 4.81 7.19 7.35
N ALA A 62 4.70 7.45 6.05
CA ALA A 62 3.97 6.56 5.16
C ALA A 62 4.63 5.20 5.05
N LEU A 63 5.97 5.18 5.01
CA LEU A 63 6.70 3.91 4.99
C LEU A 63 6.40 3.09 6.24
N GLY A 64 6.29 3.76 7.38
CA GLY A 64 5.94 3.09 8.63
C GLY A 64 4.57 2.41 8.56
N VAL A 65 3.60 3.05 7.90
CA VAL A 65 2.28 2.46 7.72
C VAL A 65 2.38 1.20 6.85
N LEU A 66 3.17 1.26 5.77
CA LEU A 66 3.35 0.09 4.90
C LEU A 66 4.01 -1.05 5.66
N ILE A 67 5.04 -0.76 6.44
CA ILE A 67 5.75 -1.77 7.20
C ILE A 67 4.83 -2.40 8.24
N GLY A 68 4.06 -1.58 8.95
CA GLY A 68 3.10 -2.11 9.92
C GLY A 68 2.06 -3.00 9.26
N GLY A 69 1.62 -2.60 8.07
CA GLY A 69 0.62 -3.38 7.34
C GLY A 69 1.13 -4.73 6.92
N VAL A 70 2.35 -4.78 6.35
CA VAL A 70 2.89 -6.05 5.88
C VAL A 70 3.18 -6.99 7.04
N ARG A 71 3.62 -6.46 8.18
CA ARG A 71 3.85 -7.29 9.34
C ARG A 71 2.56 -7.92 9.84
N ARG A 72 1.50 -7.12 9.88
CA ARG A 72 0.23 -7.61 10.36
C ARG A 72 -0.37 -8.66 9.44
N VAL A 73 -0.30 -8.41 8.13
CA VAL A 73 -0.81 -9.35 7.14
C VAL A 73 -0.02 -10.66 7.20
N ASN A 74 1.30 -10.57 7.27
CA ASN A 74 2.13 -11.77 7.33
C ASN A 74 1.88 -12.57 8.60
N ALA A 75 1.68 -11.89 9.73
CA ALA A 75 1.41 -12.58 10.98
C ALA A 75 0.09 -13.34 10.92
N ALA A 76 -0.84 -12.89 10.11
CA ALA A 76 -2.12 -13.56 9.94
C ALA A 76 -2.09 -14.61 8.82
N GLY A 77 -0.92 -14.86 8.24
CA GLY A 77 -0.80 -15.87 7.18
C GLY A 77 -1.14 -15.36 5.80
N GLY A 78 -1.30 -14.06 5.65
CA GLY A 78 -1.65 -13.46 4.36
C GLY A 78 -0.44 -12.89 3.65
N ALA A 79 -0.70 -12.02 2.68
CA ALA A 79 0.35 -11.41 1.88
C ALA A 79 -0.07 -10.03 1.40
N MET A 80 0.93 -9.18 1.10
CA MET A 80 0.71 -7.82 0.66
C MET A 80 1.57 -7.55 -0.55
N ALA A 81 0.99 -6.90 -1.55
CA ALA A 81 1.69 -6.49 -2.75
C ALA A 81 1.50 -5.00 -2.97
N LEU A 82 2.48 -4.36 -3.59
CA LEU A 82 2.40 -2.95 -3.93
C LEU A 82 2.35 -2.76 -5.43
N VAL A 83 1.65 -1.72 -5.87
CA VAL A 83 1.73 -1.25 -7.24
C VAL A 83 2.50 0.06 -7.21
N VAL A 84 3.61 0.14 -7.93
CA VAL A 84 4.47 1.33 -7.95
C VAL A 84 4.83 1.63 -9.39
N THR A 85 4.52 2.84 -9.85
CA THR A 85 4.87 3.26 -11.19
C THR A 85 5.68 4.56 -11.18
N SER A 86 5.75 5.23 -10.03
CA SER A 86 6.42 6.50 -9.89
C SER A 86 7.89 6.29 -9.54
N ARG A 87 8.78 6.95 -10.26
CA ARG A 87 10.21 6.83 -9.97
C ARG A 87 10.57 7.30 -8.57
N PRO A 88 10.06 8.43 -8.08
CA PRO A 88 10.40 8.85 -6.71
C PRO A 88 10.01 7.83 -5.67
N VAL A 89 8.86 7.18 -5.81
CA VAL A 89 8.42 6.18 -4.84
C VAL A 89 9.31 4.93 -4.97
N GLU A 90 9.58 4.51 -6.20
CA GLU A 90 10.43 3.36 -6.44
C GLU A 90 11.81 3.57 -5.81
N ARG A 91 12.35 4.78 -5.97
CA ARG A 91 13.65 5.10 -5.43
C ARG A 91 13.68 5.04 -3.91
N VAL A 92 12.64 5.56 -3.26
CA VAL A 92 12.59 5.52 -1.79
C VAL A 92 12.54 4.07 -1.31
N LEU A 93 11.76 3.22 -1.97
CA LEU A 93 11.71 1.81 -1.58
C LEU A 93 13.04 1.11 -1.80
N SER A 94 13.73 1.46 -2.89
CA SER A 94 15.01 0.84 -3.19
C SER A 94 16.10 1.28 -2.20
N ILE A 95 16.17 2.57 -1.93
CA ILE A 95 17.20 3.12 -1.02
C ILE A 95 17.02 2.57 0.38
N THR A 96 15.79 2.40 0.82
CA THR A 96 15.53 1.91 2.18
C THR A 96 15.59 0.40 2.28
N GLY A 97 15.74 -0.30 1.16
CA GLY A 97 15.74 -1.77 1.16
C GLY A 97 14.37 -2.38 1.27
N LEU A 98 13.33 -1.56 1.26
CA LEU A 98 11.96 -2.07 1.42
C LEU A 98 11.46 -2.78 0.17
N ASP A 99 12.11 -2.58 -0.97
CA ASP A 99 11.78 -3.33 -2.18
C ASP A 99 12.05 -4.82 -2.01
N ARG A 100 12.74 -5.22 -0.93
CA ARG A 100 12.93 -6.64 -0.63
C ARG A 100 11.89 -7.17 0.32
N VAL A 101 11.15 -6.27 0.97
CA VAL A 101 10.13 -6.66 1.93
C VAL A 101 8.78 -6.87 1.25
N PHE A 102 8.51 -6.06 0.23
CA PHE A 102 7.24 -6.11 -0.49
C PHE A 102 7.44 -6.72 -1.86
N THR A 103 6.40 -7.35 -2.40
CA THR A 103 6.40 -7.66 -3.83
C THR A 103 5.86 -6.44 -4.54
N ILE A 104 6.56 -5.98 -5.56
CA ILE A 104 6.26 -4.73 -6.24
C ILE A 104 5.92 -5.02 -7.69
N HIS A 105 4.83 -4.44 -8.16
CA HIS A 105 4.31 -4.68 -9.49
C HIS A 105 4.02 -3.37 -10.19
N GLU A 106 3.93 -3.41 -11.51
CA GLU A 106 3.67 -2.19 -12.27
C GLU A 106 2.20 -1.97 -12.53
N SER A 107 1.36 -2.96 -12.27
CA SER A 107 -0.07 -2.80 -12.49
C SER A 107 -0.85 -3.48 -11.38
N LEU A 108 -2.08 -3.02 -11.19
CA LEU A 108 -2.97 -3.63 -10.22
C LEU A 108 -3.26 -5.08 -10.59
N GLU A 109 -3.42 -5.37 -11.86
CA GLU A 109 -3.70 -6.72 -12.29
C GLU A 109 -2.59 -7.68 -11.94
N ASP A 110 -1.34 -7.26 -12.14
CA ASP A 110 -0.19 -8.10 -11.81
C ASP A 110 -0.10 -8.32 -10.30
N ALA A 111 -0.38 -7.27 -9.52
CA ALA A 111 -0.32 -7.38 -8.07
C ALA A 111 -1.37 -8.37 -7.55
N ILE A 112 -2.58 -8.29 -8.09
CA ILE A 112 -3.65 -9.20 -7.69
C ILE A 112 -3.28 -10.63 -8.07
N ALA A 113 -2.76 -10.82 -9.28
CA ALA A 113 -2.37 -12.15 -9.75
C ALA A 113 -1.30 -12.77 -8.85
N ALA A 114 -0.38 -11.95 -8.36
CA ALA A 114 0.70 -12.43 -7.52
C ALA A 114 0.21 -12.92 -6.16
N LEU A 115 -0.96 -12.46 -5.73
CA LEU A 115 -1.52 -12.85 -4.45
C LEU A 115 -2.52 -14.00 -4.57
N ALA A 116 -2.82 -14.40 -5.77
CA ALA A 116 -3.82 -15.45 -5.98
C ALA A 116 -3.33 -16.83 -5.54
#